data_0634c232c400c56f48d146d134733a82
#
_entry.id   0634c232c400c56f48d146d134733a82
#
_cell.length_a   1.000
_cell.length_b   1.000
_cell.length_c   1.000
_cell.angle_alpha   90.00
_cell.angle_beta   90.00
_cell.angle_gamma   90.00
#
_symmetry.space_group_name_H-M   'P 1'
#
loop_
_entity.id
_entity.type
_entity.pdbx_description
1 polymer ?
#
loop_
_entity_poly.entity_id
_entity_poly.type
_entity_poly.pdbx_seq_one_letter_code
_entity_poly.pdbx_strand_id
1 'polypeptide(L)'
;MFYHDAEDRENLVYLGKTPSGYEVELNKFAIESDLLIYVNTFSSGFSGGWKSINVGLASWRSIRHHHKPDIMSMTLGRNLLHEILNEMGALVKEKVGSNKIFKIETLLSNPFQVGKIWAGDIDTVRNEALSLMRKHQKLRREIVNRKFDIICYGVPAWSPYAAFTSMNPFLAVISTGLGYMGGMVNVVAKESSTVILAYPVEDRWDDFHFPNYREVWEKILPETKDPYYILEHYVEYYLKRDDLIHRYRFEFAFHPLHVILGTFPLKKLKQIGELIVAAPVDGSVLDRAGFSWVESVEEAIEYAMRKHGRNTTVACINNPAAFSRTF
;
A
#
# COMPACT_ATOMS: atom_id res chain seq x y z
N MET A 1 19.53 0.96 19.80
CA MET A 1 18.43 0.92 18.82
C MET A 1 18.92 0.08 17.65
N PHE A 2 18.14 -0.90 17.21
CA PHE A 2 18.48 -1.75 16.06
C PHE A 2 17.44 -1.53 14.98
N TYR A 3 17.90 -1.46 13.74
CA TYR A 3 17.02 -1.48 12.57
C TYR A 3 16.88 -2.92 12.08
N HIS A 4 15.69 -3.29 11.62
CA HIS A 4 15.53 -4.53 10.91
C HIS A 4 16.17 -4.40 9.52
N ASP A 5 17.11 -5.29 9.22
CA ASP A 5 17.75 -5.43 7.92
C ASP A 5 17.32 -6.75 7.29
N ALA A 6 16.51 -6.69 6.25
CA ALA A 6 15.98 -7.87 5.56
C ALA A 6 17.04 -8.65 4.76
N GLU A 7 18.23 -8.06 4.58
CA GLU A 7 19.38 -8.64 3.87
C GLU A 7 20.49 -9.13 4.80
N ASP A 8 20.37 -8.90 6.10
CA ASP A 8 21.34 -9.37 7.10
C ASP A 8 21.10 -10.85 7.45
N ARG A 9 21.73 -11.74 6.71
CA ARG A 9 21.57 -13.20 6.84
C ARG A 9 21.96 -13.74 8.21
N GLU A 10 22.84 -13.08 8.94
CA GLU A 10 23.29 -13.50 10.28
C GLU A 10 22.23 -13.22 11.35
N ASN A 11 21.41 -12.22 11.11
CA ASN A 11 20.34 -11.80 12.01
C ASN A 11 18.91 -12.17 11.53
N LEU A 12 18.81 -13.14 10.63
CA LEU A 12 17.57 -13.76 10.19
C LEU A 12 17.48 -15.22 10.64
N VAL A 13 16.33 -15.62 11.17
CA VAL A 13 16.06 -16.99 11.61
C VAL A 13 14.91 -17.58 10.79
N TYR A 14 15.21 -18.69 10.13
CA TYR A 14 14.21 -19.48 9.43
C TYR A 14 13.41 -20.35 10.42
N LEU A 15 12.13 -20.10 10.56
CA LEU A 15 11.25 -20.81 11.49
C LEU A 15 10.60 -22.07 10.88
N GLY A 16 10.58 -22.18 9.57
CA GLY A 16 9.98 -23.31 8.85
C GLY A 16 8.96 -22.91 7.80
N LYS A 17 8.10 -23.87 7.45
CA LYS A 17 6.99 -23.69 6.50
C LYS A 17 5.66 -23.92 7.22
N THR A 18 4.68 -23.14 6.84
CA THR A 18 3.28 -23.36 7.25
C THR A 18 2.67 -24.57 6.52
N PRO A 19 1.51 -25.09 6.93
CA PRO A 19 0.82 -26.17 6.22
C PRO A 19 0.57 -25.90 4.74
N SER A 20 0.31 -24.64 4.36
CA SER A 20 0.17 -24.22 2.95
C SER A 20 1.50 -24.01 2.24
N GLY A 21 2.64 -24.24 2.91
CA GLY A 21 3.98 -24.13 2.34
C GLY A 21 4.58 -22.74 2.36
N TYR A 22 4.00 -21.77 3.05
CA TYR A 22 4.56 -20.43 3.20
C TYR A 22 5.79 -20.47 4.12
N GLU A 23 6.90 -19.93 3.66
CA GLU A 23 8.14 -19.86 4.42
C GLU A 23 8.11 -18.68 5.38
N VAL A 24 8.58 -18.91 6.61
CA VAL A 24 8.65 -17.88 7.66
C VAL A 24 10.09 -17.72 8.10
N GLU A 25 10.65 -16.55 7.85
CA GLU A 25 12.00 -16.14 8.22
C GLU A 25 11.92 -14.73 8.80
N LEU A 26 12.33 -14.58 10.06
CA LEU A 26 12.14 -13.35 10.83
C LEU A 26 13.46 -12.91 11.48
N ASN A 27 13.46 -11.66 11.92
CA ASN A 27 14.56 -11.06 12.64
C ASN A 27 14.87 -11.83 13.94
N LYS A 28 16.14 -12.19 14.13
CA LYS A 28 16.66 -12.96 15.25
C LYS A 28 16.34 -12.33 16.60
N PHE A 29 16.53 -11.01 16.73
CA PHE A 29 16.29 -10.31 17.99
C PHE A 29 14.83 -10.38 18.43
N ALA A 30 13.89 -10.37 17.48
CA ALA A 30 12.47 -10.54 17.79
C ALA A 30 12.14 -11.96 18.27
N ILE A 31 12.82 -12.97 17.71
CA ILE A 31 12.60 -14.38 18.05
C ILE A 31 13.21 -14.74 19.41
N GLU A 32 14.40 -14.22 19.71
CA GLU A 32 15.15 -14.50 20.92
C GLU A 32 14.71 -13.64 22.13
N SER A 33 13.90 -12.59 21.91
CA SER A 33 13.42 -11.71 22.99
C SER A 33 12.52 -12.46 23.98
N ASP A 34 12.63 -12.12 25.26
CA ASP A 34 11.73 -12.64 26.31
C ASP A 34 10.31 -12.09 26.15
N LEU A 35 10.18 -10.87 25.63
CA LEU A 35 8.92 -10.20 25.35
C LEU A 35 9.05 -9.30 24.11
N LEU A 36 8.22 -9.53 23.10
CA LEU A 36 8.07 -8.67 21.94
C LEU A 36 6.85 -7.78 22.11
N ILE A 37 7.05 -6.52 22.44
CA ILE A 37 5.99 -5.51 22.47
C ILE A 37 5.94 -4.83 21.11
N TYR A 38 4.81 -4.93 20.47
CA TYR A 38 4.62 -4.52 19.11
C TYR A 38 3.65 -3.35 18.98
N VAL A 39 4.11 -2.21 18.50
CA VAL A 39 3.32 -0.98 18.38
C VAL A 39 3.05 -0.67 16.92
N ASN A 40 1.78 -0.44 16.58
CA ASN A 40 1.36 -0.17 15.21
C ASN A 40 0.15 0.75 15.14
N THR A 41 -0.08 1.35 13.96
CA THR A 41 -1.29 2.11 13.64
C THR A 41 -2.18 1.33 12.69
N PHE A 42 -3.45 1.18 13.08
CA PHE A 42 -4.48 0.58 12.25
C PHE A 42 -5.18 1.67 11.42
N SER A 43 -5.14 1.56 10.10
CA SER A 43 -5.71 2.56 9.20
C SER A 43 -6.66 1.97 8.14
N SER A 44 -6.56 0.69 7.85
CA SER A 44 -7.33 0.01 6.82
C SER A 44 -7.35 -1.51 7.05
N GLY A 45 -8.08 -2.25 6.24
CA GLY A 45 -8.04 -3.71 6.24
C GLY A 45 -6.66 -4.30 5.93
N PHE A 46 -5.78 -3.51 5.35
CA PHE A 46 -4.39 -3.88 5.06
C PHE A 46 -3.49 -3.86 6.29
N SER A 47 -3.75 -3.00 7.27
CA SER A 47 -2.88 -2.79 8.43
C SER A 47 -3.24 -3.68 9.62
N GLY A 48 -2.34 -3.77 10.57
CA GLY A 48 -2.55 -4.47 11.84
C GLY A 48 -2.35 -5.99 11.82
N GLY A 49 -2.71 -6.63 12.91
CA GLY A 49 -2.57 -8.07 13.07
C GLY A 49 -1.13 -8.56 12.95
N TRP A 50 -0.95 -9.71 12.34
CA TRP A 50 0.35 -10.34 12.09
C TRP A 50 1.21 -9.66 11.03
N LYS A 51 0.63 -8.68 10.29
CA LYS A 51 1.35 -8.00 9.20
C LYS A 51 2.69 -7.44 9.64
N SER A 52 2.73 -6.78 10.75
CA SER A 52 3.92 -6.06 11.11
C SER A 52 5.04 -6.93 11.67
N ILE A 53 4.74 -8.16 12.10
CA ILE A 53 5.76 -9.16 12.39
C ILE A 53 6.19 -9.83 11.09
N ASN A 54 5.25 -10.41 10.35
CA ASN A 54 5.55 -11.18 9.14
C ASN A 54 5.85 -10.32 7.89
N VAL A 55 5.83 -8.99 8.02
CA VAL A 55 6.30 -8.04 7.00
C VAL A 55 7.40 -7.17 7.57
N GLY A 56 7.15 -6.51 8.71
CA GLY A 56 8.09 -5.52 9.27
C GLY A 56 9.36 -6.12 9.89
N LEU A 57 9.38 -7.41 10.19
CA LEU A 57 10.53 -8.12 10.74
C LEU A 57 10.93 -9.32 9.88
N ALA A 58 10.45 -9.40 8.65
CA ALA A 58 10.64 -10.52 7.75
C ALA A 58 11.61 -10.21 6.60
N SER A 59 12.23 -11.23 6.05
CA SER A 59 12.99 -11.15 4.80
C SER A 59 12.09 -11.34 3.57
N TRP A 60 12.65 -11.09 2.38
CA TRP A 60 11.97 -11.37 1.12
C TRP A 60 11.50 -12.82 1.01
N ARG A 61 12.19 -13.76 1.62
CA ARG A 61 11.81 -15.17 1.67
C ARG A 61 10.38 -15.39 2.17
N SER A 62 9.97 -14.63 3.19
CA SER A 62 8.59 -14.67 3.72
C SER A 62 7.65 -13.75 2.94
N ILE A 63 8.09 -12.52 2.65
CA ILE A 63 7.27 -11.47 2.06
C ILE A 63 6.74 -11.87 0.68
N ARG A 64 7.51 -12.58 -0.14
CA ARG A 64 7.13 -13.02 -1.49
C ARG A 64 5.85 -13.86 -1.54
N HIS A 65 5.47 -14.52 -0.45
CA HIS A 65 4.29 -15.37 -0.41
C HIS A 65 2.99 -14.57 -0.36
N HIS A 66 3.01 -13.41 0.24
CA HIS A 66 1.82 -12.58 0.46
C HIS A 66 1.89 -11.19 -0.20
N HIS A 67 3.04 -10.74 -0.67
CA HIS A 67 3.14 -9.53 -1.48
C HIS A 67 3.05 -9.87 -2.96
N LYS A 68 1.80 -10.06 -3.41
CA LYS A 68 1.44 -10.29 -4.82
C LYS A 68 0.26 -9.40 -5.18
N PRO A 69 0.12 -8.99 -6.45
CA PRO A 69 -0.97 -8.10 -6.85
C PRO A 69 -2.36 -8.57 -6.45
N ASP A 70 -2.67 -9.88 -6.55
CA ASP A 70 -3.99 -10.43 -6.20
C ASP A 70 -4.25 -10.49 -4.69
N ILE A 71 -3.20 -10.61 -3.91
CA ILE A 71 -3.29 -10.80 -2.47
C ILE A 71 -3.42 -9.47 -1.74
N MET A 72 -2.74 -8.43 -2.23
CA MET A 72 -2.71 -7.12 -1.59
C MET A 72 -4.06 -6.41 -1.70
N SER A 73 -4.70 -6.14 -0.57
CA SER A 73 -6.03 -5.52 -0.50
C SER A 73 -6.19 -4.61 0.70
N MET A 74 -6.91 -3.50 0.51
CA MET A 74 -7.29 -2.55 1.57
C MET A 74 -8.66 -2.87 2.20
N THR A 75 -9.32 -3.95 1.76
CA THR A 75 -10.67 -4.31 2.22
C THR A 75 -10.72 -4.67 3.71
N LEU A 76 -11.79 -4.26 4.38
CA LEU A 76 -12.13 -4.71 5.73
C LEU A 76 -12.93 -6.03 5.74
N GLY A 77 -13.32 -6.53 4.58
CA GLY A 77 -13.95 -7.82 4.40
C GLY A 77 -12.95 -8.98 4.43
N ARG A 78 -13.23 -10.02 3.65
CA ARG A 78 -12.28 -11.11 3.42
C ARG A 78 -10.98 -10.54 2.82
N ASN A 79 -9.87 -10.87 3.42
CA ASN A 79 -8.58 -10.31 3.05
C ASN A 79 -7.53 -11.42 3.00
N LEU A 80 -7.19 -11.85 1.78
CA LEU A 80 -6.25 -12.96 1.54
C LEU A 80 -4.87 -12.69 2.14
N LEU A 81 -4.40 -11.45 2.15
CA LEU A 81 -3.15 -11.09 2.81
C LEU A 81 -3.17 -11.54 4.28
N HIS A 82 -4.26 -11.22 5.01
CA HIS A 82 -4.34 -11.58 6.42
C HIS A 82 -4.63 -13.06 6.67
N GLU A 83 -5.25 -13.77 5.73
CA GLU A 83 -5.37 -15.24 5.81
C GLU A 83 -3.98 -15.88 5.82
N ILE A 84 -3.10 -15.47 4.90
CA ILE A 84 -1.70 -15.96 4.84
C ILE A 84 -0.91 -15.51 6.08
N LEU A 85 -1.02 -14.24 6.46
CA LEU A 85 -0.30 -13.70 7.63
C LEU A 85 -0.74 -14.36 8.94
N ASN A 86 -2.00 -14.76 9.07
CA ASN A 86 -2.50 -15.49 10.24
C ASN A 86 -1.94 -16.91 10.29
N GLU A 87 -1.85 -17.59 9.14
CA GLU A 87 -1.21 -18.91 9.06
C GLU A 87 0.28 -18.84 9.41
N MET A 88 1.00 -17.84 8.88
CA MET A 88 2.38 -17.58 9.27
C MET A 88 2.50 -17.23 10.77
N GLY A 89 1.56 -16.43 11.28
CA GLY A 89 1.50 -16.06 12.70
C GLY A 89 1.28 -17.25 13.63
N ALA A 90 0.51 -18.24 13.21
CA ALA A 90 0.34 -19.48 13.97
C ALA A 90 1.67 -20.22 14.12
N LEU A 91 2.48 -20.31 13.06
CA LEU A 91 3.81 -20.89 13.13
C LEU A 91 4.74 -20.07 14.04
N VAL A 92 4.68 -18.74 13.98
CA VAL A 92 5.44 -17.86 14.89
C VAL A 92 5.03 -18.13 16.36
N LYS A 93 3.73 -18.20 16.67
CA LYS A 93 3.24 -18.54 18.02
C LYS A 93 3.78 -19.90 18.51
N GLU A 94 3.81 -20.89 17.62
CA GLU A 94 4.34 -22.23 17.94
C GLU A 94 5.82 -22.19 18.29
N LYS A 95 6.63 -21.48 17.48
CA LYS A 95 8.10 -21.48 17.64
C LYS A 95 8.61 -20.52 18.69
N VAL A 96 7.95 -19.38 18.89
CA VAL A 96 8.41 -18.31 19.80
C VAL A 96 7.72 -18.40 21.17
N GLY A 97 6.48 -18.82 21.18
CA GLY A 97 5.60 -18.83 22.36
C GLY A 97 4.58 -17.70 22.35
N SER A 98 3.32 -18.03 22.50
CA SER A 98 2.21 -17.08 22.41
C SER A 98 2.21 -16.01 23.51
N ASN A 99 2.76 -16.32 24.68
CA ASN A 99 2.87 -15.42 25.83
C ASN A 99 4.00 -14.38 25.69
N LYS A 100 4.85 -14.51 24.69
CA LYS A 100 5.98 -13.58 24.43
C LYS A 100 5.62 -12.44 23.51
N ILE A 101 4.42 -12.42 22.91
CA ILE A 101 4.04 -11.42 21.91
C ILE A 101 2.85 -10.61 22.44
N PHE A 102 3.08 -9.30 22.62
CA PHE A 102 2.08 -8.35 23.08
C PHE A 102 1.90 -7.23 22.08
N LYS A 103 0.67 -6.97 21.69
CA LYS A 103 0.32 -5.97 20.68
C LYS A 103 -0.26 -4.71 21.29
N ILE A 104 0.22 -3.54 20.85
CA ILE A 104 -0.42 -2.24 21.04
C ILE A 104 -0.79 -1.73 19.64
N GLU A 105 -2.07 -1.49 19.41
CA GLU A 105 -2.56 -0.97 18.15
C GLU A 105 -3.31 0.32 18.37
N THR A 106 -3.02 1.33 17.56
CA THR A 106 -3.65 2.65 17.63
C THR A 106 -4.50 2.89 16.40
N LEU A 107 -5.57 3.67 16.55
CA LEU A 107 -6.35 4.20 15.46
C LEU A 107 -6.33 5.72 15.55
N LEU A 108 -5.97 6.39 14.47
CA LEU A 108 -5.94 7.84 14.41
C LEU A 108 -7.34 8.39 14.12
N SER A 109 -7.78 9.40 14.87
CA SER A 109 -8.98 10.17 14.60
C SER A 109 -8.76 11.21 13.49
N ASN A 110 -7.54 11.69 13.38
CA ASN A 110 -7.02 12.54 12.31
C ASN A 110 -5.49 12.34 12.24
N PRO A 111 -4.74 12.95 11.30
CA PRO A 111 -3.29 12.76 11.17
C PRO A 111 -2.46 13.07 12.40
N PHE A 112 -3.00 13.80 13.38
CA PHE A 112 -2.27 14.32 14.54
C PHE A 112 -2.79 13.80 15.89
N GLN A 113 -3.86 13.01 15.90
CA GLN A 113 -4.51 12.57 17.15
C GLN A 113 -4.82 11.08 17.14
N VAL A 114 -4.44 10.40 18.22
CA VAL A 114 -4.85 9.03 18.50
C VAL A 114 -6.30 9.04 19.00
N GLY A 115 -7.19 8.37 18.28
CA GLY A 115 -8.60 8.26 18.64
C GLY A 115 -8.91 7.05 19.50
N LYS A 116 -8.18 5.94 19.28
CA LYS A 116 -8.37 4.71 20.07
C LYS A 116 -7.05 3.96 20.18
N ILE A 117 -6.89 3.27 21.32
CA ILE A 117 -5.77 2.37 21.59
C ILE A 117 -6.35 1.02 22.03
N TRP A 118 -5.79 -0.05 21.53
CA TRP A 118 -6.01 -1.41 21.98
C TRP A 118 -4.68 -2.04 22.37
N ALA A 119 -4.70 -2.92 23.37
CA ALA A 119 -3.50 -3.62 23.81
C ALA A 119 -3.86 -5.05 24.25
N GLY A 120 -3.02 -6.02 23.93
CA GLY A 120 -3.22 -7.42 24.26
C GLY A 120 -2.72 -8.41 23.21
N ASP A 121 -3.43 -9.51 23.06
CA ASP A 121 -3.17 -10.53 22.04
C ASP A 121 -3.43 -9.99 20.63
N ILE A 122 -2.58 -10.39 19.67
CA ILE A 122 -2.62 -9.86 18.29
C ILE A 122 -3.99 -10.06 17.65
N ASP A 123 -4.57 -11.24 17.78
CA ASP A 123 -5.81 -11.60 17.09
C ASP A 123 -7.01 -10.87 17.72
N THR A 124 -7.02 -10.78 19.05
CA THR A 124 -8.04 -10.03 19.81
C THR A 124 -8.01 -8.55 19.46
N VAL A 125 -6.85 -7.93 19.52
CA VAL A 125 -6.66 -6.50 19.21
C VAL A 125 -7.10 -6.20 17.77
N ARG A 126 -6.71 -7.04 16.80
CA ARG A 126 -7.13 -6.86 15.42
C ARG A 126 -8.64 -7.00 15.23
N ASN A 127 -9.27 -7.97 15.86
CA ASN A 127 -10.71 -8.19 15.73
C ASN A 127 -11.52 -7.01 16.28
N GLU A 128 -11.10 -6.45 17.40
CA GLU A 128 -11.73 -5.23 17.94
C GLU A 128 -11.55 -4.02 17.03
N ALA A 129 -10.33 -3.80 16.51
CA ALA A 129 -10.06 -2.72 15.56
C ALA A 129 -10.89 -2.86 14.27
N LEU A 130 -10.97 -4.06 13.69
CA LEU A 130 -11.84 -4.35 12.55
C LEU A 130 -13.32 -4.12 12.86
N SER A 131 -13.77 -4.51 14.04
CA SER A 131 -15.17 -4.31 14.48
C SER A 131 -15.53 -2.83 14.50
N LEU A 132 -14.65 -2.00 15.07
CA LEU A 132 -14.85 -0.54 15.09
C LEU A 132 -14.86 0.04 13.69
N MET A 133 -13.87 -0.30 12.85
CA MET A 133 -13.79 0.19 11.47
C MET A 133 -15.02 -0.18 10.63
N ARG A 134 -15.52 -1.42 10.78
CA ARG A 134 -16.74 -1.86 10.08
C ARG A 134 -17.99 -1.10 10.50
N LYS A 135 -18.10 -0.68 11.77
CA LYS A 135 -19.21 0.18 12.23
C LYS A 135 -19.19 1.53 11.50
N HIS A 136 -18.01 2.13 11.36
CA HIS A 136 -17.87 3.41 10.66
C HIS A 136 -18.08 3.27 9.14
N GLN A 137 -17.74 2.16 8.53
CA GLN A 137 -18.03 1.91 7.12
C GLN A 137 -19.52 1.72 6.78
N LYS A 138 -20.36 1.36 7.76
CA LYS A 138 -21.82 1.25 7.52
C LYS A 138 -22.44 2.57 7.04
N LEU A 139 -21.91 3.70 7.49
CA LEU A 139 -22.37 5.04 7.07
C LEU A 139 -22.05 5.36 5.58
N ARG A 140 -21.18 4.56 4.95
CA ARG A 140 -20.79 4.71 3.53
C ARG A 140 -21.46 3.72 2.59
N ARG A 141 -22.30 2.80 3.08
CA ARG A 141 -22.92 1.74 2.28
C ARG A 141 -23.82 2.25 1.16
N GLU A 142 -24.44 3.41 1.35
CA GLU A 142 -25.29 4.02 0.31
C GLU A 142 -24.49 4.39 -0.96
N ILE A 143 -23.23 4.77 -0.79
CA ILE A 143 -22.32 5.09 -1.90
C ILE A 143 -21.75 3.78 -2.50
N VAL A 144 -21.41 2.82 -1.67
CA VAL A 144 -20.77 1.55 -2.06
C VAL A 144 -21.66 0.66 -2.94
N ASN A 145 -22.98 0.81 -2.83
CA ASN A 145 -23.95 0.04 -3.66
C ASN A 145 -24.19 0.66 -5.04
N ARG A 146 -23.54 1.77 -5.37
CA ARG A 146 -23.67 2.44 -6.67
C ARG A 146 -22.39 2.32 -7.47
N LYS A 147 -22.54 2.24 -8.79
CA LYS A 147 -21.45 2.26 -9.76
C LYS A 147 -21.47 3.57 -10.53
N PHE A 148 -20.28 4.13 -10.76
CA PHE A 148 -20.12 5.43 -11.37
C PHE A 148 -19.30 5.36 -12.66
N ASP A 149 -19.61 6.24 -13.61
CA ASP A 149 -18.87 6.39 -14.86
C ASP A 149 -17.61 7.23 -14.66
N ILE A 150 -17.68 8.21 -13.76
CA ILE A 150 -16.56 9.08 -13.42
C ILE A 150 -16.33 9.04 -11.91
N ILE A 151 -15.09 8.86 -11.50
CA ILE A 151 -14.66 8.89 -10.10
C ILE A 151 -13.54 9.92 -9.99
N CYS A 152 -13.78 11.00 -9.23
CA CYS A 152 -12.81 12.05 -9.01
C CYS A 152 -12.46 12.17 -7.53
N TYR A 153 -11.16 12.26 -7.21
CA TYR A 153 -10.70 12.50 -5.85
C TYR A 153 -9.32 13.15 -5.81
N GLY A 154 -9.10 13.94 -4.74
CA GLY A 154 -7.80 14.53 -4.44
C GLY A 154 -6.85 13.53 -3.78
N VAL A 155 -5.57 13.61 -4.13
CA VAL A 155 -4.50 12.88 -3.47
C VAL A 155 -3.84 13.81 -2.46
N PRO A 156 -3.66 13.42 -1.18
CA PRO A 156 -2.99 14.27 -0.21
C PRO A 156 -1.49 14.39 -0.50
N ALA A 157 -0.90 15.52 -0.13
CA ALA A 157 0.55 15.73 -0.19
C ALA A 157 1.30 14.96 0.92
N TRP A 158 0.85 13.74 1.20
CA TRP A 158 1.40 12.86 2.23
C TRP A 158 1.19 11.39 1.86
N SER A 159 2.16 10.57 2.24
CA SER A 159 2.12 9.11 2.14
C SER A 159 2.78 8.50 3.36
N PRO A 160 2.39 7.29 3.80
CA PRO A 160 3.16 6.55 4.80
C PRO A 160 4.64 6.38 4.44
N TYR A 161 4.95 6.37 3.16
CA TYR A 161 6.32 6.25 2.65
C TYR A 161 7.05 7.58 2.48
N ALA A 162 6.34 8.70 2.57
CA ALA A 162 6.90 10.05 2.48
C ALA A 162 6.70 10.85 3.78
N ALA A 163 6.75 10.18 4.93
CA ALA A 163 6.57 10.85 6.23
C ALA A 163 7.71 11.83 6.57
N PHE A 164 8.90 11.58 6.04
CA PHE A 164 10.12 12.38 6.29
C PHE A 164 10.70 12.99 5.01
N THR A 165 10.01 12.90 3.89
CA THR A 165 10.46 13.37 2.59
C THR A 165 9.29 13.88 1.76
N SER A 166 9.56 14.38 0.55
CA SER A 166 8.52 14.86 -0.37
C SER A 166 7.85 13.70 -1.11
N MET A 167 6.60 13.91 -1.51
CA MET A 167 5.96 13.06 -2.49
C MET A 167 6.70 13.15 -3.84
N ASN A 168 6.98 12.02 -4.44
CA ASN A 168 7.42 11.92 -5.82
C ASN A 168 6.27 11.48 -6.74
N PRO A 169 6.38 11.58 -8.07
CA PRO A 169 5.32 11.20 -9.01
C PRO A 169 4.79 9.77 -8.81
N PHE A 170 5.67 8.81 -8.56
CA PHE A 170 5.29 7.42 -8.33
C PHE A 170 4.43 7.27 -7.07
N LEU A 171 4.84 7.88 -5.96
CA LEU A 171 4.08 7.85 -4.71
C LEU A 171 2.73 8.56 -4.87
N ALA A 172 2.69 9.68 -5.56
CA ALA A 172 1.46 10.45 -5.76
C ALA A 172 0.44 9.69 -6.61
N VAL A 173 0.83 9.19 -7.77
CA VAL A 173 -0.10 8.58 -8.73
C VAL A 173 -0.41 7.13 -8.36
N ILE A 174 0.61 6.31 -8.12
CA ILE A 174 0.42 4.86 -7.99
C ILE A 174 0.18 4.46 -6.54
N SER A 175 1.18 4.70 -5.67
CA SER A 175 1.13 4.17 -4.30
C SER A 175 0.01 4.82 -3.48
N THR A 176 -0.07 6.14 -3.47
CA THR A 176 -1.09 6.87 -2.72
C THR A 176 -2.38 7.01 -3.53
N GLY A 177 -2.31 7.52 -4.75
CA GLY A 177 -3.49 7.79 -5.58
C GLY A 177 -4.29 6.52 -5.87
N LEU A 178 -3.72 5.57 -6.59
CA LEU A 178 -4.39 4.31 -6.90
C LEU A 178 -4.41 3.33 -5.71
N GLY A 179 -3.37 3.33 -4.88
CA GLY A 179 -3.23 2.40 -3.76
C GLY A 179 -4.10 2.80 -2.57
N TYR A 180 -3.58 3.70 -1.73
CA TYR A 180 -4.21 4.07 -0.45
C TYR A 180 -5.54 4.80 -0.62
N MET A 181 -5.61 5.80 -1.51
CA MET A 181 -6.83 6.58 -1.76
C MET A 181 -7.78 5.86 -2.71
N GLY A 182 -7.26 5.16 -3.69
CA GLY A 182 -8.02 4.42 -4.69
C GLY A 182 -8.67 3.12 -4.20
N GLY A 183 -8.70 2.84 -2.91
CA GLY A 183 -9.33 1.62 -2.37
C GLY A 183 -10.81 1.49 -2.73
N MET A 184 -11.50 2.61 -2.92
CA MET A 184 -12.91 2.62 -3.34
C MET A 184 -13.11 2.34 -4.83
N VAL A 185 -12.12 2.57 -5.68
CA VAL A 185 -12.23 2.39 -7.13
C VAL A 185 -12.74 0.99 -7.46
N ASN A 186 -12.18 -0.06 -6.86
CA ASN A 186 -12.61 -1.44 -7.09
C ASN A 186 -14.09 -1.69 -6.76
N VAL A 187 -14.67 -0.87 -5.87
CA VAL A 187 -16.04 -1.04 -5.37
C VAL A 187 -17.04 -0.22 -6.16
N VAL A 188 -16.69 1.01 -6.51
CA VAL A 188 -17.64 1.99 -7.08
C VAL A 188 -17.44 2.23 -8.58
N ALA A 189 -16.33 1.78 -9.18
CA ALA A 189 -16.11 1.93 -10.62
C ALA A 189 -16.96 0.96 -11.46
N LYS A 190 -17.47 1.44 -12.60
CA LYS A 190 -17.87 0.60 -13.72
C LYS A 190 -16.62 0.15 -14.49
N GLU A 191 -16.69 -0.89 -15.29
CA GLU A 191 -15.54 -1.39 -16.06
C GLU A 191 -14.95 -0.35 -17.04
N SER A 192 -15.78 0.54 -17.57
CA SER A 192 -15.36 1.61 -18.49
C SER A 192 -15.13 2.97 -17.82
N SER A 193 -15.09 3.04 -16.48
CA SER A 193 -15.01 4.31 -15.74
C SER A 193 -13.75 5.09 -16.08
N THR A 194 -13.89 6.42 -16.07
CA THR A 194 -12.77 7.34 -15.99
C THR A 194 -12.48 7.68 -14.53
N VAL A 195 -11.26 7.41 -14.08
CA VAL A 195 -10.76 7.82 -12.75
C VAL A 195 -9.91 9.06 -12.89
N ILE A 196 -10.25 10.10 -12.14
CA ILE A 196 -9.55 11.39 -12.14
C ILE A 196 -8.83 11.55 -10.79
N LEU A 197 -7.51 11.64 -10.82
CA LEU A 197 -6.66 11.94 -9.67
C LEU A 197 -6.26 13.41 -9.71
N ALA A 198 -6.70 14.20 -8.74
CA ALA A 198 -6.28 15.60 -8.62
C ALA A 198 -5.05 15.70 -7.70
N TYR A 199 -3.89 16.01 -8.27
CA TYR A 199 -2.64 16.23 -7.55
C TYR A 199 -1.68 17.08 -8.36
N PRO A 200 -1.01 18.09 -7.76
CA PRO A 200 -0.01 18.94 -8.43
C PRO A 200 1.32 18.18 -8.59
N VAL A 201 1.35 17.21 -9.50
CA VAL A 201 2.54 16.39 -9.76
C VAL A 201 3.68 17.27 -10.27
N GLU A 202 4.83 17.17 -9.63
CA GLU A 202 6.08 17.84 -9.97
C GLU A 202 7.14 16.82 -10.36
N ASP A 203 8.11 17.18 -11.20
CA ASP A 203 9.32 16.38 -11.46
C ASP A 203 10.30 16.48 -10.29
N ARG A 204 9.86 15.97 -9.13
CA ARG A 204 10.61 16.03 -7.90
C ARG A 204 10.87 14.62 -7.35
N TRP A 205 12.14 14.28 -7.22
CA TRP A 205 12.60 12.98 -6.77
C TRP A 205 13.53 13.12 -5.57
N ASP A 206 13.37 12.23 -4.61
CA ASP A 206 14.29 12.05 -3.51
C ASP A 206 15.10 10.76 -3.76
N ASP A 207 16.17 10.90 -4.53
CA ASP A 207 17.03 9.78 -4.91
C ASP A 207 17.86 9.25 -3.73
N PHE A 208 17.86 9.94 -2.60
CA PHE A 208 18.49 9.44 -1.38
C PHE A 208 17.66 8.33 -0.75
N HIS A 209 16.39 8.57 -0.46
CA HIS A 209 15.51 7.58 0.14
C HIS A 209 14.89 6.62 -0.90
N PHE A 210 14.70 7.06 -2.14
CA PHE A 210 14.02 6.31 -3.21
C PHE A 210 14.90 6.13 -4.45
N PRO A 211 16.09 5.50 -4.35
CA PRO A 211 17.11 5.55 -5.40
C PRO A 211 16.71 4.96 -6.75
N ASN A 212 15.74 4.05 -6.79
CA ASN A 212 15.31 3.38 -8.02
C ASN A 212 13.86 3.71 -8.45
N TYR A 213 13.20 4.66 -7.79
CA TYR A 213 11.83 5.02 -8.13
C TYR A 213 11.73 5.73 -9.47
N ARG A 214 12.67 6.66 -9.73
CA ARG A 214 12.75 7.35 -11.00
C ARG A 214 13.07 6.40 -12.15
N GLU A 215 13.95 5.43 -11.93
CA GLU A 215 14.28 4.40 -12.91
C GLU A 215 13.04 3.58 -13.31
N VAL A 216 12.24 3.14 -12.35
CA VAL A 216 11.00 2.42 -12.62
C VAL A 216 10.00 3.30 -13.36
N TRP A 217 9.86 4.57 -12.96
CA TRP A 217 8.96 5.53 -13.58
C TRP A 217 9.28 5.80 -15.05
N GLU A 218 10.57 6.01 -15.35
CA GLU A 218 11.02 6.44 -16.69
C GLU A 218 11.36 5.29 -17.63
N LYS A 219 11.70 4.09 -17.10
CA LYS A 219 12.15 2.98 -17.96
C LYS A 219 11.20 1.79 -17.99
N ILE A 220 10.50 1.50 -16.89
CA ILE A 220 9.63 0.32 -16.81
C ILE A 220 8.17 0.68 -17.12
N LEU A 221 7.65 1.73 -16.51
CA LEU A 221 6.25 2.11 -16.70
C LEU A 221 5.87 2.52 -18.13
N PRO A 222 6.74 3.13 -18.97
CA PRO A 222 6.43 3.35 -20.38
C PRO A 222 6.20 2.06 -21.14
N GLU A 223 6.93 1.00 -20.81
CA GLU A 223 6.85 -0.30 -21.49
C GLU A 223 5.67 -1.14 -20.99
N THR A 224 5.43 -1.12 -19.69
CA THR A 224 4.35 -1.92 -19.09
C THR A 224 3.81 -1.30 -17.81
N LYS A 225 2.48 -1.35 -17.65
CA LYS A 225 1.76 -1.06 -16.40
C LYS A 225 1.14 -2.33 -15.78
N ASP A 226 1.53 -3.51 -16.26
CA ASP A 226 1.09 -4.77 -15.68
C ASP A 226 1.94 -5.15 -14.45
N PRO A 227 1.41 -5.06 -13.23
CA PRO A 227 2.17 -5.34 -12.01
C PRO A 227 2.56 -6.82 -11.88
N TYR A 228 1.90 -7.72 -12.59
CA TYR A 228 2.27 -9.14 -12.62
C TYR A 228 3.54 -9.33 -13.44
N TYR A 229 3.56 -8.73 -14.63
CA TYR A 229 4.75 -8.72 -15.48
C TYR A 229 5.94 -8.07 -14.77
N ILE A 230 5.71 -6.91 -14.13
CA ILE A 230 6.76 -6.20 -13.40
C ILE A 230 7.32 -7.05 -12.25
N LEU A 231 6.45 -7.69 -11.46
CA LEU A 231 6.87 -8.57 -10.38
C LEU A 231 7.71 -9.75 -10.89
N GLU A 232 7.28 -10.40 -11.96
CA GLU A 232 7.94 -11.59 -12.51
C GLU A 232 9.32 -11.28 -13.09
N HIS A 233 9.46 -10.16 -13.81
CA HIS A 233 10.66 -9.89 -14.59
C HIS A 233 11.69 -9.01 -13.87
N TYR A 234 11.28 -8.19 -12.88
CA TYR A 234 12.18 -7.20 -12.28
C TYR A 234 12.60 -7.51 -10.84
N VAL A 235 11.97 -8.46 -10.14
CA VAL A 235 12.36 -8.82 -8.76
C VAL A 235 13.82 -9.29 -8.72
N GLU A 236 14.16 -10.28 -9.52
CA GLU A 236 15.53 -10.82 -9.54
C GLU A 236 16.57 -9.82 -10.03
N TYR A 237 16.19 -8.90 -10.91
CA TYR A 237 17.06 -7.83 -11.36
C TYR A 237 17.42 -6.89 -10.20
N TYR A 238 16.42 -6.43 -9.44
CA TYR A 238 16.65 -5.50 -8.34
C TYR A 238 17.28 -6.17 -7.10
N LEU A 239 17.05 -7.46 -6.87
CA LEU A 239 17.74 -8.20 -5.80
C LEU A 239 19.25 -8.38 -6.06
N LYS A 240 19.70 -8.28 -7.31
CA LYS A 240 21.11 -8.37 -7.70
C LYS A 240 21.81 -7.01 -7.81
N ARG A 241 21.13 -5.94 -7.50
CA ARG A 241 21.68 -4.57 -7.50
C ARG A 241 22.38 -4.28 -6.18
N ASP A 242 23.64 -4.72 -6.07
CA ASP A 242 24.48 -4.54 -4.87
C ASP A 242 24.57 -3.07 -4.43
N ASP A 243 24.59 -2.14 -5.39
CA ASP A 243 24.58 -0.70 -5.13
C ASP A 243 23.32 -0.25 -4.36
N LEU A 244 22.14 -0.73 -4.75
CA LEU A 244 20.86 -0.41 -4.10
C LEU A 244 20.73 -1.13 -2.75
N ILE A 245 21.16 -2.39 -2.66
CA ILE A 245 21.20 -3.16 -1.41
C ILE A 245 22.12 -2.47 -0.41
N HIS A 246 23.29 -1.99 -0.84
CA HIS A 246 24.20 -1.22 0.03
C HIS A 246 23.51 0.04 0.58
N ARG A 247 22.85 0.81 -0.27
CA ARG A 247 22.12 2.02 0.15
C ARG A 247 20.99 1.72 1.13
N TYR A 248 20.24 0.63 0.90
CA TYR A 248 19.22 0.17 1.84
C TYR A 248 19.81 -0.16 3.22
N ARG A 249 20.91 -0.93 3.25
CA ARG A 249 21.52 -1.39 4.50
C ARG A 249 22.22 -0.29 5.29
N PHE A 250 22.83 0.67 4.60
CA PHE A 250 23.80 1.60 5.23
C PHE A 250 23.49 3.09 5.04
N GLU A 251 22.55 3.46 4.14
CA GLU A 251 22.27 4.85 3.80
C GLU A 251 20.79 5.25 3.99
N PHE A 252 19.98 4.45 4.70
CA PHE A 252 18.57 4.70 4.96
C PHE A 252 17.65 4.76 3.73
N ALA A 253 18.09 4.26 2.58
CA ALA A 253 17.23 4.11 1.41
C ALA A 253 16.19 3.01 1.62
N PHE A 254 15.06 3.11 0.93
CA PHE A 254 14.11 1.99 0.86
C PHE A 254 14.73 0.80 0.12
N HIS A 255 14.33 -0.40 0.54
CA HIS A 255 14.74 -1.65 -0.11
C HIS A 255 14.43 -1.61 -1.63
N PRO A 256 15.32 -2.12 -2.52
CA PRO A 256 15.13 -2.04 -3.97
C PRO A 256 13.80 -2.59 -4.47
N LEU A 257 13.25 -3.61 -3.82
CA LEU A 257 11.94 -4.16 -4.16
C LEU A 257 10.75 -3.29 -3.76
N HIS A 258 10.95 -2.27 -2.92
CA HIS A 258 9.83 -1.47 -2.42
C HIS A 258 9.05 -0.80 -3.56
N VAL A 259 9.73 -0.27 -4.57
CA VAL A 259 9.09 0.33 -5.74
C VAL A 259 8.35 -0.71 -6.59
N ILE A 260 8.91 -1.92 -6.74
CA ILE A 260 8.28 -3.02 -7.48
C ILE A 260 6.96 -3.43 -6.82
N LEU A 261 6.98 -3.62 -5.50
CA LEU A 261 5.77 -3.90 -4.73
C LEU A 261 4.79 -2.71 -4.76
N GLY A 262 5.32 -1.50 -4.82
CA GLY A 262 4.57 -0.26 -4.97
C GLY A 262 3.79 -0.14 -6.29
N THR A 263 4.11 -0.94 -7.33
CA THR A 263 3.36 -0.98 -8.60
C THR A 263 2.04 -1.74 -8.53
N PHE A 264 1.79 -2.53 -7.49
CA PHE A 264 0.59 -3.40 -7.40
C PHE A 264 -0.76 -2.69 -7.55
N PRO A 265 -0.94 -1.44 -7.13
CA PRO A 265 -2.17 -0.70 -7.42
C PRO A 265 -2.49 -0.54 -8.91
N LEU A 266 -1.51 -0.66 -9.82
CA LEU A 266 -1.70 -0.61 -11.27
C LEU A 266 -2.64 -1.70 -11.79
N LYS A 267 -2.84 -2.81 -11.04
CA LYS A 267 -3.87 -3.81 -11.38
C LYS A 267 -5.26 -3.21 -11.59
N LYS A 268 -5.55 -2.06 -10.97
CA LYS A 268 -6.83 -1.36 -11.11
C LYS A 268 -7.05 -0.81 -12.52
N LEU A 269 -5.97 -0.53 -13.25
CA LEU A 269 -6.06 -0.08 -14.64
C LEU A 269 -6.75 -1.12 -15.55
N LYS A 270 -6.72 -2.40 -15.16
CA LYS A 270 -7.47 -3.47 -15.88
C LYS A 270 -8.98 -3.44 -15.60
N GLN A 271 -9.41 -2.72 -14.58
CA GLN A 271 -10.82 -2.67 -14.13
C GLN A 271 -11.53 -1.37 -14.51
N ILE A 272 -10.78 -0.38 -14.96
CA ILE A 272 -11.27 0.95 -15.34
C ILE A 272 -10.97 1.20 -16.82
N GLY A 273 -11.71 2.10 -17.43
CA GLY A 273 -11.46 2.48 -18.83
C GLY A 273 -10.29 3.43 -19.00
N GLU A 274 -10.06 4.31 -18.03
CA GLU A 274 -9.04 5.36 -18.12
C GLU A 274 -8.67 5.92 -16.76
N LEU A 275 -7.40 6.32 -16.63
CA LEU A 275 -6.88 7.12 -15.53
C LEU A 275 -6.36 8.45 -16.07
N ILE A 276 -6.82 9.56 -15.48
CA ILE A 276 -6.37 10.92 -15.81
C ILE A 276 -5.82 11.56 -14.55
N VAL A 277 -4.63 12.14 -14.64
CA VAL A 277 -4.09 13.01 -13.59
C VAL A 277 -4.45 14.45 -13.94
N ALA A 278 -5.16 15.12 -13.03
CA ALA A 278 -5.60 16.50 -13.23
C ALA A 278 -4.75 17.49 -12.44
N ALA A 279 -4.51 18.65 -13.04
CA ALA A 279 -3.78 19.79 -12.48
C ALA A 279 -2.33 19.46 -12.04
N PRO A 280 -1.49 18.79 -12.84
CA PRO A 280 -0.08 18.66 -12.54
C PRO A 280 0.61 20.02 -12.63
N VAL A 281 1.68 20.23 -11.86
CA VAL A 281 2.59 21.37 -12.01
C VAL A 281 3.46 21.17 -13.27
N ASP A 282 3.87 19.90 -13.50
CA ASP A 282 4.63 19.51 -14.68
C ASP A 282 4.06 18.22 -15.29
N GLY A 283 3.27 18.38 -16.35
CA GLY A 283 2.68 17.26 -17.10
C GLY A 283 3.71 16.38 -17.81
N SER A 284 4.87 16.92 -18.16
CA SER A 284 5.90 16.16 -18.88
C SER A 284 6.42 14.95 -18.09
N VAL A 285 6.39 15.01 -16.76
CA VAL A 285 6.77 13.89 -15.92
C VAL A 285 5.80 12.71 -16.07
N LEU A 286 4.52 13.00 -16.29
CA LEU A 286 3.48 11.99 -16.52
C LEU A 286 3.61 11.36 -17.91
N ASP A 287 3.95 12.16 -18.93
CA ASP A 287 4.22 11.67 -20.28
C ASP A 287 5.35 10.64 -20.30
N ARG A 288 6.42 10.86 -19.50
CA ARG A 288 7.55 9.93 -19.41
C ARG A 288 7.14 8.54 -18.89
N ALA A 289 6.10 8.46 -18.08
CA ALA A 289 5.57 7.17 -17.61
C ALA A 289 4.33 6.70 -18.40
N GLY A 290 3.89 7.48 -19.40
CA GLY A 290 2.73 7.18 -20.23
C GLY A 290 1.40 7.23 -19.44
N PHE A 291 1.22 8.24 -18.59
CA PHE A 291 -0.06 8.57 -17.95
C PHE A 291 -0.71 9.76 -18.62
N SER A 292 -2.02 9.69 -18.84
CA SER A 292 -2.82 10.81 -19.35
C SER A 292 -2.99 11.89 -18.28
N TRP A 293 -2.95 13.15 -18.70
CA TRP A 293 -3.14 14.29 -17.82
C TRP A 293 -3.83 15.46 -18.53
N VAL A 294 -4.38 16.40 -17.74
CA VAL A 294 -5.01 17.64 -18.18
C VAL A 294 -4.72 18.77 -17.19
N GLU A 295 -4.85 20.02 -17.64
CA GLU A 295 -4.48 21.21 -16.88
C GLU A 295 -5.35 21.48 -15.65
N SER A 296 -6.61 20.98 -15.62
CA SER A 296 -7.52 21.22 -14.51
C SER A 296 -8.46 20.05 -14.25
N VAL A 297 -9.04 20.04 -13.05
CA VAL A 297 -10.06 19.04 -12.66
C VAL A 297 -11.32 19.23 -13.50
N GLU A 298 -11.68 20.48 -13.79
CA GLU A 298 -12.82 20.85 -14.61
C GLU A 298 -12.68 20.28 -16.02
N GLU A 299 -11.52 20.44 -16.63
CA GLU A 299 -11.21 19.90 -17.96
C GLU A 299 -11.31 18.37 -17.98
N ALA A 300 -10.76 17.71 -16.95
CA ALA A 300 -10.86 16.25 -16.80
C ALA A 300 -12.31 15.77 -16.73
N ILE A 301 -13.14 16.47 -15.94
CA ILE A 301 -14.56 16.14 -15.78
C ILE A 301 -15.29 16.37 -17.09
N GLU A 302 -15.08 17.50 -17.76
CA GLU A 302 -15.71 17.81 -19.05
C GLU A 302 -15.34 16.79 -20.13
N TYR A 303 -14.06 16.45 -20.22
CA TYR A 303 -13.58 15.40 -21.13
C TYR A 303 -14.30 14.07 -20.84
N ALA A 304 -14.32 13.63 -19.61
CA ALA A 304 -14.93 12.37 -19.19
C ALA A 304 -16.47 12.40 -19.42
N MET A 305 -17.15 13.52 -19.17
CA MET A 305 -18.57 13.66 -19.45
C MET A 305 -18.89 13.57 -20.95
N ARG A 306 -18.06 14.15 -21.81
CA ARG A 306 -18.20 13.99 -23.28
C ARG A 306 -18.04 12.53 -23.70
N LYS A 307 -17.07 11.81 -23.11
CA LYS A 307 -16.82 10.39 -23.39
C LYS A 307 -17.96 9.47 -22.96
N HIS A 308 -18.52 9.70 -21.78
CA HIS A 308 -19.56 8.84 -21.19
C HIS A 308 -21.01 9.26 -21.60
N GLY A 309 -21.20 10.46 -22.11
CA GLY A 309 -22.48 10.95 -22.63
C GLY A 309 -23.44 11.53 -21.58
N ARG A 310 -24.70 11.77 -22.00
CA ARG A 310 -25.67 12.57 -21.24
C ARG A 310 -26.12 11.99 -19.88
N ASN A 311 -26.07 10.68 -19.71
CA ASN A 311 -26.53 10.01 -18.49
C ASN A 311 -25.38 9.62 -17.55
N THR A 312 -24.27 10.34 -17.64
CA THR A 312 -23.05 10.09 -16.86
C THR A 312 -23.29 10.26 -15.37
N THR A 313 -22.87 9.27 -14.60
CA THR A 313 -22.87 9.31 -13.14
C THR A 313 -21.48 9.65 -12.63
N VAL A 314 -21.40 10.65 -11.73
CA VAL A 314 -20.14 11.17 -11.20
C VAL A 314 -20.08 10.97 -9.69
N ALA A 315 -18.95 10.47 -9.19
CA ALA A 315 -18.61 10.44 -7.77
C ALA A 315 -17.41 11.35 -7.50
N CYS A 316 -17.66 12.49 -6.84
CA CYS A 316 -16.59 13.32 -6.29
C CYS A 316 -16.36 12.95 -4.83
N ILE A 317 -15.17 12.44 -4.51
CA ILE A 317 -14.84 11.95 -3.17
C ILE A 317 -13.96 12.97 -2.45
N ASN A 318 -14.59 13.80 -1.61
CA ASN A 318 -13.90 14.86 -0.88
C ASN A 318 -12.93 14.35 0.19
N ASN A 319 -13.13 13.14 0.69
CA ASN A 319 -12.31 12.51 1.71
C ASN A 319 -12.02 11.08 1.33
N PRO A 320 -10.91 10.82 0.65
CA PRO A 320 -10.47 9.47 0.42
C PRO A 320 -10.25 8.74 1.75
N ALA A 321 -10.60 7.47 1.77
CA ALA A 321 -10.84 6.69 2.99
C ALA A 321 -9.58 6.27 3.77
N ALA A 322 -8.41 6.84 3.52
CA ALA A 322 -7.19 6.45 4.23
C ALA A 322 -7.23 6.77 5.73
N PHE A 323 -8.01 7.78 6.12
CA PHE A 323 -8.18 8.15 7.52
C PHE A 323 -9.67 8.18 7.87
N SER A 324 -10.07 7.35 8.83
CA SER A 324 -11.38 7.46 9.43
C SER A 324 -11.52 8.84 10.06
N ARG A 325 -12.48 9.63 9.60
CA ARG A 325 -12.70 10.99 10.11
C ARG A 325 -13.76 10.97 11.13
N THR A 326 -14.07 10.53 12.01
CA THR A 326 -15.11 10.70 13.07
C THR A 326 -15.22 9.48 13.95
N PHE A 327 -14.85 9.69 15.12
CA PHE A 327 -15.43 9.03 16.27
C PHE A 327 -16.60 9.85 16.79
#